data_63ad155ee89feed1f38d45431fcdd53e
#
_entry.id   63ad155ee89feed1f38d45431fcdd53e
#
_cell.length_a   1.000
_cell.length_b   1.000
_cell.length_c   1.000
_cell.angle_alpha   90.00
_cell.angle_beta   90.00
_cell.angle_gamma   90.00
#
_symmetry.space_group_name_H-M   'P 1'
#
loop_
_entity.id
_entity.type
_entity.pdbx_description
1 polymer ?
#
loop_
_entity_poly.entity_id
_entity_poly.type
_entity_poly.pdbx_seq_one_letter_code
_entity_poly.pdbx_strand_id
1 'polypeptide(L)'
;ILSIFYELQYCTAAQVRDFLLLGGGANKFKRFSAGDGNPYRNPIHALIRKGLLIPLSIFRAGKASGPSILQLSSFSSKLMELLLPNPRIFDHFPNRIANDPPLILAVLVRNSACINILKSGHQIFLAQAIENTPSIPHICLKTRLQGQILVFPYRSNKKALKADLDRQNVASFQAYIVIVETLDDARKLNHFLDSNHFKTPLLFSTDASLKNPEIPLLKHLYQFADRHMECLELSDT
;
A
#
# COMPACT_ATOMS: atom_id res chain seq x y z
N ILE A 1 -14.52 4.91 -10.29
CA ILE A 1 -14.39 3.79 -9.32
C ILE A 1 -13.60 2.65 -9.95
N LEU A 2 -13.95 2.12 -11.12
CA LEU A 2 -13.21 1.01 -11.76
C LEU A 2 -11.74 1.34 -11.97
N SER A 3 -11.40 2.57 -12.36
CA SER A 3 -10.02 3.03 -12.52
C SER A 3 -9.20 2.91 -11.23
N ILE A 4 -9.81 3.14 -10.06
CA ILE A 4 -9.12 2.97 -8.77
C ILE A 4 -8.78 1.49 -8.54
N PHE A 5 -9.70 0.58 -8.82
CA PHE A 5 -9.41 -0.86 -8.71
C PHE A 5 -8.39 -1.32 -9.75
N TYR A 6 -8.36 -0.68 -10.93
CA TYR A 6 -7.36 -0.94 -11.94
C TYR A 6 -5.96 -0.55 -11.47
N GLU A 7 -5.82 0.56 -10.74
CA GLU A 7 -4.55 1.02 -10.17
C GLU A 7 -4.15 0.21 -8.93
N LEU A 8 -5.09 0.00 -8.00
CA LEU A 8 -4.79 -0.53 -6.67
C LEU A 8 -4.89 -2.05 -6.57
N GLN A 9 -5.42 -2.74 -7.57
CA GLN A 9 -5.64 -4.18 -7.69
C GLN A 9 -6.68 -4.75 -6.70
N TYR A 10 -6.44 -4.63 -5.39
CA TYR A 10 -7.33 -5.06 -4.31
C TYR A 10 -7.64 -3.87 -3.42
N CYS A 11 -8.92 -3.63 -3.11
CA CYS A 11 -9.33 -2.53 -2.24
C CYS A 11 -10.47 -2.92 -1.32
N THR A 12 -10.53 -2.27 -0.16
CA THR A 12 -11.75 -2.18 0.62
C THR A 12 -12.59 -0.99 0.16
N ALA A 13 -13.90 -1.01 0.47
CA ALA A 13 -14.76 0.14 0.18
C ALA A 13 -14.29 1.43 0.87
N ALA A 14 -13.66 1.32 2.05
CA ALA A 14 -13.08 2.46 2.77
C ALA A 14 -11.89 3.06 1.99
N GLN A 15 -10.98 2.22 1.50
CA GLN A 15 -9.84 2.67 0.69
C GLN A 15 -10.29 3.36 -0.60
N VAL A 16 -11.31 2.83 -1.29
CA VAL A 16 -11.88 3.47 -2.48
C VAL A 16 -12.42 4.85 -2.16
N ARG A 17 -13.17 4.99 -1.05
CA ARG A 17 -13.67 6.28 -0.58
C ARG A 17 -12.52 7.25 -0.33
N ASP A 18 -11.52 6.84 0.43
CA ASP A 18 -10.42 7.70 0.85
C ASP A 18 -9.59 8.15 -0.38
N PHE A 19 -9.38 7.28 -1.34
CA PHE A 19 -8.70 7.61 -2.60
C PHE A 19 -9.49 8.62 -3.46
N LEU A 20 -10.82 8.47 -3.53
CA LEU A 20 -11.69 9.41 -4.24
C LEU A 20 -11.69 10.80 -3.60
N LEU A 21 -11.58 10.87 -2.27
CA LEU A 21 -11.49 12.15 -1.55
C LEU A 21 -10.19 12.89 -1.86
N LEU A 22 -9.07 12.19 -2.04
CA LEU A 22 -7.78 12.76 -2.41
C LEU A 22 -7.81 13.39 -3.82
N GLY A 23 -8.48 12.75 -4.76
CA GLY A 23 -8.60 13.21 -6.15
C GLY A 23 -9.55 14.39 -6.39
N GLY A 24 -10.04 15.07 -5.33
CA GLY A 24 -10.99 16.18 -5.48
C GLY A 24 -12.38 15.74 -5.95
N GLY A 25 -12.63 14.44 -6.04
CA GLY A 25 -13.93 13.87 -6.44
C GLY A 25 -15.07 14.11 -5.43
N ALA A 26 -14.74 14.56 -4.22
CA ALA A 26 -15.69 14.78 -3.13
C ALA A 26 -16.85 15.72 -3.52
N ASN A 27 -16.59 16.75 -4.34
CA ASN A 27 -17.62 17.72 -4.73
C ASN A 27 -18.64 17.15 -5.72
N LYS A 28 -18.28 16.17 -6.54
CA LYS A 28 -19.21 15.54 -7.50
C LYS A 28 -20.15 14.53 -6.83
N PHE A 29 -19.78 13.98 -5.68
CA PHE A 29 -20.49 12.92 -4.97
C PHE A 29 -21.23 13.38 -3.70
N LYS A 30 -21.08 14.66 -3.27
CA LYS A 30 -21.83 15.22 -2.13
C LYS A 30 -23.36 15.07 -2.22
N ARG A 31 -23.91 14.89 -3.42
CA ARG A 31 -25.36 14.74 -3.65
C ARG A 31 -25.92 13.37 -3.25
N PHE A 32 -25.09 12.39 -2.90
CA PHE A 32 -25.53 11.04 -2.56
C PHE A 32 -25.43 10.70 -1.07
N SER A 33 -25.07 11.66 -0.22
CA SER A 33 -24.74 11.43 1.19
C SER A 33 -25.87 11.71 2.20
N ALA A 34 -27.11 11.48 1.84
CA ALA A 34 -28.20 11.53 2.82
C ALA A 34 -28.42 10.12 3.41
N GLY A 35 -27.71 9.77 4.48
CA GLY A 35 -28.13 8.66 5.34
C GLY A 35 -27.04 7.77 5.94
N ASP A 36 -26.07 7.26 5.20
CA ASP A 36 -25.25 6.11 5.67
C ASP A 36 -23.73 6.32 5.76
N GLY A 37 -23.25 7.52 5.78
CA GLY A 37 -21.80 7.80 5.98
C GLY A 37 -20.82 7.35 4.86
N ASN A 38 -21.26 6.52 3.90
CA ASN A 38 -20.43 6.12 2.76
C ASN A 38 -21.17 6.32 1.42
N PRO A 39 -20.97 7.46 0.74
CA PRO A 39 -21.66 7.78 -0.51
C PRO A 39 -21.33 6.84 -1.68
N TYR A 40 -20.28 6.01 -1.54
CA TYR A 40 -19.83 5.08 -2.59
C TYR A 40 -20.37 3.67 -2.43
N ARG A 41 -21.08 3.37 -1.33
CA ARG A 41 -21.61 2.03 -1.06
C ARG A 41 -22.56 1.56 -2.17
N ASN A 42 -23.52 2.36 -2.55
CA ASN A 42 -24.48 2.00 -3.59
C ASN A 42 -23.84 1.80 -4.97
N PRO A 43 -22.97 2.69 -5.46
CA PRO A 43 -22.21 2.46 -6.69
C PRO A 43 -21.36 1.19 -6.67
N ILE A 44 -20.68 0.87 -5.58
CA ILE A 44 -19.89 -0.36 -5.44
C ILE A 44 -20.79 -1.59 -5.52
N HIS A 45 -21.91 -1.60 -4.79
CA HIS A 45 -22.88 -2.70 -4.85
C HIS A 45 -23.48 -2.88 -6.26
N ALA A 46 -23.73 -1.80 -6.98
CA ALA A 46 -24.19 -1.87 -8.37
C ALA A 46 -23.13 -2.52 -9.29
N LEU A 47 -21.85 -2.20 -9.11
CA LEU A 47 -20.75 -2.80 -9.87
C LEU A 47 -20.57 -4.29 -9.54
N ILE A 48 -20.76 -4.70 -8.28
CA ILE A 48 -20.76 -6.12 -7.88
C ILE A 48 -21.92 -6.86 -8.55
N ARG A 49 -23.15 -6.32 -8.49
CA ARG A 49 -24.31 -6.94 -9.14
C ARG A 49 -24.16 -7.09 -10.64
N LYS A 50 -23.43 -6.17 -11.29
CA LYS A 50 -23.13 -6.24 -12.72
C LYS A 50 -21.95 -7.17 -13.05
N GLY A 51 -21.35 -7.83 -12.05
CA GLY A 51 -20.18 -8.69 -12.25
C GLY A 51 -18.90 -7.96 -12.67
N LEU A 52 -18.83 -6.64 -12.46
CA LEU A 52 -17.65 -5.83 -12.76
C LEU A 52 -16.63 -5.83 -11.63
N LEU A 53 -17.11 -5.98 -10.39
CA LEU A 53 -16.30 -6.19 -9.19
C LEU A 53 -16.63 -7.55 -8.58
N ILE A 54 -15.61 -8.22 -8.07
CA ILE A 54 -15.73 -9.52 -7.38
C ILE A 54 -15.31 -9.32 -5.92
N PRO A 55 -16.20 -9.69 -4.95
CA PRO A 55 -15.82 -9.71 -3.55
C PRO A 55 -14.93 -10.93 -3.26
N LEU A 56 -13.87 -10.73 -2.49
CA LEU A 56 -12.98 -11.75 -1.99
C LEU A 56 -13.20 -11.91 -0.48
N SER A 57 -13.41 -13.14 -0.03
CA SER A 57 -13.45 -13.49 1.39
C SER A 57 -12.08 -14.00 1.80
N ILE A 58 -11.35 -13.21 2.59
CA ILE A 58 -10.14 -13.70 3.26
C ILE A 58 -10.56 -14.17 4.64
N PHE A 59 -10.54 -15.49 4.84
CA PHE A 59 -10.77 -16.07 6.16
C PHE A 59 -9.56 -15.78 7.05
N ARG A 60 -9.69 -14.83 7.98
CA ARG A 60 -8.87 -14.82 9.19
C ARG A 60 -9.45 -15.88 10.12
N ALA A 61 -8.64 -16.84 10.53
CA ALA A 61 -9.02 -17.86 11.50
C ALA A 61 -9.74 -17.19 12.70
N GLY A 62 -11.03 -17.51 12.90
CA GLY A 62 -11.80 -17.10 14.07
C GLY A 62 -12.59 -15.80 14.01
N LYS A 63 -12.59 -15.01 12.93
CA LYS A 63 -13.42 -13.79 12.81
C LYS A 63 -14.15 -13.70 11.47
N ALA A 64 -15.45 -13.94 11.51
CA ALA A 64 -16.34 -13.92 10.33
C ALA A 64 -16.65 -12.52 9.76
N SER A 65 -16.07 -11.44 10.28
CA SER A 65 -16.43 -10.06 9.91
C SER A 65 -15.23 -9.16 9.62
N GLY A 66 -14.43 -9.55 8.63
CA GLY A 66 -13.45 -8.63 8.04
C GLY A 66 -14.10 -7.73 6.98
N PRO A 67 -13.50 -6.57 6.64
CA PRO A 67 -13.99 -5.75 5.54
C PRO A 67 -13.97 -6.56 4.25
N SER A 68 -15.03 -6.47 3.44
CA SER A 68 -15.06 -7.09 2.11
C SER A 68 -13.96 -6.51 1.25
N ILE A 69 -13.10 -7.38 0.74
CA ILE A 69 -12.06 -7.02 -0.22
C ILE A 69 -12.63 -7.20 -1.60
N LEU A 70 -12.39 -6.24 -2.46
CA LEU A 70 -12.94 -6.18 -3.80
C LEU A 70 -11.79 -6.14 -4.83
N GLN A 71 -12.01 -6.77 -5.98
CA GLN A 71 -11.13 -6.70 -7.15
C GLN A 71 -11.95 -6.54 -8.42
N LEU A 72 -11.31 -6.16 -9.52
CA LEU A 72 -11.92 -6.21 -10.85
C LEU A 72 -12.18 -7.66 -11.27
N SER A 73 -13.29 -7.91 -11.98
CA SER A 73 -13.45 -9.15 -12.72
C SER A 73 -12.45 -9.20 -13.89
N SER A 74 -12.16 -10.39 -14.41
CA SER A 74 -11.27 -10.54 -15.56
C SER A 74 -11.74 -9.74 -16.78
N PHE A 75 -13.03 -9.66 -16.99
CA PHE A 75 -13.63 -8.83 -18.05
C PHE A 75 -13.35 -7.34 -17.81
N SER A 76 -13.60 -6.85 -16.58
CA SER A 76 -13.37 -5.44 -16.24
C SER A 76 -11.89 -5.07 -16.31
N SER A 77 -10.98 -5.98 -15.92
CA SER A 77 -9.55 -5.75 -16.03
C SER A 77 -9.11 -5.53 -17.47
N LYS A 78 -9.53 -6.42 -18.39
CA LYS A 78 -9.26 -6.28 -19.82
C LYS A 78 -9.86 -5.01 -20.43
N LEU A 79 -11.10 -4.66 -20.03
CA LEU A 79 -11.73 -3.43 -20.46
C LEU A 79 -10.94 -2.18 -20.01
N MET A 80 -10.47 -2.17 -18.76
CA MET A 80 -9.68 -1.06 -18.24
C MET A 80 -8.31 -0.96 -18.92
N GLU A 81 -7.69 -2.07 -19.29
CA GLU A 81 -6.44 -2.10 -20.07
C GLU A 81 -6.59 -1.44 -21.44
N LEU A 82 -7.76 -1.60 -22.07
CA LEU A 82 -8.07 -0.94 -23.36
C LEU A 82 -8.40 0.55 -23.20
N LEU A 83 -9.04 0.93 -22.09
CA LEU A 83 -9.50 2.30 -21.86
C LEU A 83 -8.44 3.22 -21.23
N LEU A 84 -7.50 2.64 -20.50
CA LEU A 84 -6.44 3.36 -19.79
C LEU A 84 -5.06 2.87 -20.27
N PRO A 85 -4.57 3.38 -21.40
CA PRO A 85 -3.28 2.94 -21.97
C PRO A 85 -2.07 3.44 -21.16
N ASN A 86 -2.26 4.33 -20.20
CA ASN A 86 -1.17 4.86 -19.38
C ASN A 86 -0.62 3.79 -18.42
N PRO A 87 0.69 3.83 -18.12
CA PRO A 87 1.28 2.92 -17.15
C PRO A 87 0.61 3.09 -15.78
N ARG A 88 0.39 1.97 -15.11
CA ARG A 88 -0.20 1.93 -13.75
C ARG A 88 0.76 2.53 -12.72
N ILE A 89 0.21 3.09 -11.65
CA ILE A 89 1.00 3.56 -10.51
C ILE A 89 1.72 2.37 -9.84
N PHE A 90 1.06 1.21 -9.78
CA PHE A 90 1.61 0.02 -9.15
C PHE A 90 1.63 -1.17 -10.10
N ASP A 91 2.66 -1.99 -9.98
CA ASP A 91 2.68 -3.28 -10.64
C ASP A 91 1.58 -4.18 -10.10
N HIS A 92 0.92 -4.87 -11.01
CA HIS A 92 -0.07 -5.88 -10.66
C HIS A 92 0.59 -7.24 -10.55
N PHE A 93 0.35 -7.88 -9.43
CA PHE A 93 0.73 -9.27 -9.25
C PHE A 93 -0.20 -10.18 -10.05
N PRO A 94 0.32 -11.22 -10.73
CA PRO A 94 -0.48 -12.12 -11.55
C PRO A 94 -1.65 -12.71 -10.76
N ASN A 95 -2.81 -12.88 -11.40
CA ASN A 95 -4.01 -13.46 -10.78
C ASN A 95 -3.81 -14.87 -10.18
N ARG A 96 -2.73 -15.57 -10.53
CA ARG A 96 -2.34 -16.84 -9.90
C ARG A 96 -2.04 -16.70 -8.39
N ILE A 97 -1.80 -15.48 -7.93
CA ILE A 97 -1.55 -15.12 -6.54
C ILE A 97 -2.86 -14.69 -5.83
N ALA A 98 -4.00 -14.70 -6.53
CA ALA A 98 -5.32 -14.39 -5.95
C ALA A 98 -5.72 -15.29 -4.76
N ASN A 99 -4.99 -16.38 -4.53
CA ASN A 99 -5.16 -17.30 -3.40
C ASN A 99 -4.06 -17.20 -2.34
N ASP A 100 -3.23 -16.15 -2.38
CA ASP A 100 -2.22 -15.87 -1.36
C ASP A 100 -2.71 -14.75 -0.40
N PRO A 101 -3.33 -15.09 0.74
CA PRO A 101 -3.85 -14.11 1.68
C PRO A 101 -2.79 -13.13 2.19
N PRO A 102 -1.56 -13.53 2.52
CA PRO A 102 -0.48 -12.62 2.89
C PRO A 102 -0.18 -11.57 1.83
N LEU A 103 -0.13 -11.95 0.56
CA LEU A 103 0.12 -11.00 -0.52
C LEU A 103 -1.03 -10.01 -0.69
N ILE A 104 -2.29 -10.49 -0.64
CA ILE A 104 -3.46 -9.60 -0.70
C ILE A 104 -3.43 -8.61 0.47
N LEU A 105 -3.08 -9.05 1.67
CA LEU A 105 -2.92 -8.18 2.83
C LEU A 105 -1.79 -7.15 2.63
N ALA A 106 -0.66 -7.56 2.04
CA ALA A 106 0.43 -6.64 1.71
C ALA A 106 -0.02 -5.56 0.71
N VAL A 107 -0.79 -5.93 -0.33
CA VAL A 107 -1.37 -4.96 -1.28
C VAL A 107 -2.34 -4.00 -0.58
N LEU A 108 -3.19 -4.47 0.32
CA LEU A 108 -4.11 -3.60 1.08
C LEU A 108 -3.37 -2.61 1.98
N VAL A 109 -2.28 -3.06 2.61
CA VAL A 109 -1.43 -2.18 3.44
C VAL A 109 -0.68 -1.19 2.56
N ARG A 110 -0.17 -1.60 1.39
CA ARG A 110 0.40 -0.70 0.38
C ARG A 110 -0.58 0.41 0.02
N ASN A 111 -1.84 0.05 -0.24
CA ASN A 111 -2.85 1.03 -0.60
C ASN A 111 -3.16 2.00 0.56
N SER A 112 -3.20 1.51 1.80
CA SER A 112 -3.37 2.37 2.98
C SER A 112 -2.19 3.32 3.18
N ALA A 113 -0.96 2.84 3.00
CA ALA A 113 0.25 3.65 3.05
C ALA A 113 0.25 4.71 1.94
N CYS A 114 -0.13 4.33 0.71
CA CYS A 114 -0.30 5.24 -0.42
C CYS A 114 -1.27 6.39 -0.09
N ILE A 115 -2.44 6.06 0.47
CA ILE A 115 -3.43 7.06 0.89
C ILE A 115 -2.85 8.00 1.95
N ASN A 116 -2.15 7.47 2.96
CA ASN A 116 -1.52 8.26 4.02
C ASN A 116 -0.44 9.21 3.46
N ILE A 117 0.43 8.71 2.58
CA ILE A 117 1.49 9.47 1.91
C ILE A 117 0.88 10.62 1.08
N LEU A 118 -0.15 10.33 0.27
CA LEU A 118 -0.81 11.34 -0.56
C LEU A 118 -1.56 12.39 0.28
N LYS A 119 -2.19 12.00 1.40
CA LYS A 119 -2.82 12.92 2.35
C LYS A 119 -1.80 13.90 2.95
N SER A 120 -0.57 13.47 3.13
CA SER A 120 0.53 14.29 3.63
C SER A 120 1.17 15.19 2.56
N GLY A 121 0.67 15.16 1.32
CA GLY A 121 1.14 16.00 0.22
C GLY A 121 2.39 15.51 -0.49
N HIS A 122 2.84 14.28 -0.21
CA HIS A 122 3.98 13.69 -0.91
C HIS A 122 3.58 13.11 -2.27
N GLN A 123 4.55 13.04 -3.19
CA GLN A 123 4.35 12.45 -4.51
C GLN A 123 4.78 10.99 -4.54
N ILE A 124 4.01 10.17 -5.24
CA ILE A 124 4.32 8.76 -5.49
C ILE A 124 4.75 8.62 -6.94
N PHE A 125 5.84 7.87 -7.15
CA PHE A 125 6.32 7.53 -8.49
C PHE A 125 5.64 6.27 -9.02
N LEU A 126 5.60 6.18 -10.33
CA LEU A 126 5.24 4.94 -11.02
C LEU A 126 6.26 3.84 -10.68
N ALA A 127 5.77 2.63 -10.41
CA ALA A 127 6.63 1.49 -10.13
C ALA A 127 7.67 1.23 -11.23
N GLN A 128 7.29 1.46 -12.49
CA GLN A 128 8.15 1.30 -13.67
C GLN A 128 9.32 2.30 -13.74
N ALA A 129 9.31 3.35 -12.91
CA ALA A 129 10.42 4.30 -12.83
C ALA A 129 11.59 3.80 -11.98
N ILE A 130 11.45 2.62 -11.35
CA ILE A 130 12.48 2.02 -10.50
C ILE A 130 13.28 1.02 -11.34
N GLU A 131 14.58 1.25 -11.44
CA GLU A 131 15.49 0.23 -11.96
C GLU A 131 15.45 -1.00 -11.04
N ASN A 132 15.35 -2.20 -11.61
CA ASN A 132 15.19 -3.45 -10.85
C ASN A 132 13.95 -3.47 -9.94
N THR A 133 12.78 -3.24 -10.50
CA THR A 133 11.49 -3.25 -9.78
C THR A 133 11.40 -4.40 -8.75
N PRO A 134 11.09 -4.11 -7.48
CA PRO A 134 10.92 -5.13 -6.45
C PRO A 134 9.83 -6.15 -6.77
N SER A 135 10.05 -7.40 -6.34
CA SER A 135 9.13 -8.53 -6.60
C SER A 135 7.94 -8.59 -5.63
N ILE A 136 8.00 -7.85 -4.52
CA ILE A 136 6.91 -7.74 -3.55
C ILE A 136 6.19 -6.37 -3.67
N PRO A 137 4.98 -6.23 -3.11
CA PRO A 137 4.27 -4.96 -3.08
C PRO A 137 5.13 -3.84 -2.49
N HIS A 138 5.22 -2.70 -3.18
CA HIS A 138 6.03 -1.57 -2.75
C HIS A 138 5.42 -0.25 -3.21
N ILE A 139 5.93 0.84 -2.66
CA ILE A 139 5.68 2.22 -3.09
C ILE A 139 7.03 2.90 -3.22
N CYS A 140 7.25 3.63 -4.31
CA CYS A 140 8.33 4.59 -4.40
C CYS A 140 7.78 5.99 -4.25
N LEU A 141 8.24 6.72 -3.25
CA LEU A 141 7.88 8.11 -3.05
C LEU A 141 9.08 9.03 -3.26
N LYS A 142 8.81 10.25 -3.70
CA LYS A 142 9.78 11.34 -3.83
C LYS A 142 9.62 12.28 -2.65
N THR A 143 10.73 12.55 -1.99
CA THR A 143 10.81 13.63 -1.00
C THR A 143 10.92 14.98 -1.69
N ARG A 144 10.64 16.06 -0.98
CA ARG A 144 10.78 17.45 -1.49
C ARG A 144 12.20 17.76 -1.96
N LEU A 145 13.21 17.16 -1.34
CA LEU A 145 14.62 17.28 -1.71
C LEU A 145 15.03 16.36 -2.88
N GLN A 146 14.06 15.85 -3.64
CA GLN A 146 14.26 14.94 -4.78
C GLN A 146 14.87 13.57 -4.44
N GLY A 147 15.03 13.23 -3.17
CA GLY A 147 15.40 11.89 -2.75
C GLY A 147 14.25 10.89 -2.98
N GLN A 148 14.62 9.62 -3.03
CA GLN A 148 13.66 8.53 -3.20
C GLN A 148 13.61 7.65 -1.95
N ILE A 149 12.41 7.26 -1.54
CA ILE A 149 12.19 6.32 -0.43
C ILE A 149 11.37 5.15 -0.95
N LEU A 150 11.82 3.93 -0.66
CA LEU A 150 11.04 2.72 -0.93
C LEU A 150 10.31 2.25 0.31
N VAL A 151 9.00 2.00 0.17
CA VAL A 151 8.13 1.52 1.24
C VAL A 151 7.66 0.12 0.90
N PHE A 152 7.92 -0.84 1.79
CA PHE A 152 7.57 -2.26 1.66
C PHE A 152 6.56 -2.68 2.72
N PRO A 153 5.31 -2.95 2.37
CA PRO A 153 4.37 -3.61 3.28
C PRO A 153 4.73 -5.09 3.41
N TYR A 154 5.27 -5.47 4.56
CA TYR A 154 5.68 -6.86 4.83
C TYR A 154 4.56 -7.67 5.48
N ARG A 155 4.31 -8.89 4.98
CA ARG A 155 3.28 -9.81 5.51
C ARG A 155 3.66 -11.28 5.60
N SER A 156 4.82 -11.72 5.20
CA SER A 156 5.23 -13.10 5.43
C SER A 156 6.47 -13.56 4.68
N ASN A 157 6.80 -12.96 3.56
CA ASN A 157 7.90 -13.45 2.73
C ASN A 157 9.22 -12.69 3.01
N LYS A 158 9.84 -13.01 4.16
CA LYS A 158 11.09 -12.37 4.58
C LYS A 158 12.26 -12.61 3.60
N LYS A 159 12.29 -13.76 2.90
CA LYS A 159 13.33 -14.05 1.91
C LYS A 159 13.18 -13.17 0.66
N ALA A 160 11.95 -13.00 0.17
CA ALA A 160 11.68 -12.12 -0.96
C ALA A 160 11.97 -10.65 -0.60
N LEU A 161 11.55 -10.20 0.58
CA LEU A 161 11.89 -8.86 1.05
C LEU A 161 13.41 -8.64 1.12
N LYS A 162 14.16 -9.59 1.71
CA LYS A 162 15.61 -9.49 1.76
C LYS A 162 16.23 -9.43 0.37
N ALA A 163 15.81 -10.30 -0.54
CA ALA A 163 16.31 -10.32 -1.92
C ALA A 163 15.99 -9.01 -2.66
N ASP A 164 14.84 -8.39 -2.42
CA ASP A 164 14.49 -7.11 -3.01
C ASP A 164 15.33 -5.98 -2.40
N LEU A 165 15.53 -5.93 -1.09
CA LEU A 165 16.38 -4.96 -0.42
C LEU A 165 17.85 -5.08 -0.87
N ASP A 166 18.38 -6.30 -0.97
CA ASP A 166 19.76 -6.55 -1.45
C ASP A 166 19.94 -6.05 -2.89
N ARG A 167 18.96 -6.26 -3.77
CA ARG A 167 19.00 -5.74 -5.15
C ARG A 167 18.94 -4.21 -5.19
N GLN A 168 18.15 -3.59 -4.33
CA GLN A 168 18.01 -2.13 -4.28
C GLN A 168 19.16 -1.44 -3.54
N ASN A 169 19.95 -2.17 -2.78
CA ASN A 169 21.07 -1.61 -2.01
C ASN A 169 22.18 -0.95 -2.88
N VAL A 170 22.09 -1.12 -4.19
CA VAL A 170 22.96 -0.45 -5.19
C VAL A 170 22.39 0.91 -5.60
N ALA A 171 21.09 1.14 -5.40
CA ALA A 171 20.42 2.38 -5.79
C ALA A 171 20.57 3.48 -4.72
N SER A 172 20.46 4.74 -5.17
CA SER A 172 20.61 5.91 -4.29
C SER A 172 19.29 6.26 -3.59
N PHE A 173 18.75 5.34 -2.77
CA PHE A 173 17.60 5.64 -1.93
C PHE A 173 18.03 6.33 -0.64
N GLN A 174 17.20 7.26 -0.13
CA GLN A 174 17.42 7.92 1.16
C GLN A 174 17.05 7.00 2.33
N ALA A 175 16.03 6.18 2.17
CA ALA A 175 15.61 5.21 3.19
C ALA A 175 14.79 4.07 2.57
N TYR A 176 14.78 2.94 3.26
CA TYR A 176 13.80 1.87 3.11
C TYR A 176 12.87 1.88 4.31
N ILE A 177 11.55 1.88 4.08
CA ILE A 177 10.56 1.79 5.12
C ILE A 177 9.84 0.45 5.00
N VAL A 178 9.87 -0.36 6.05
CA VAL A 178 9.15 -1.64 6.10
C VAL A 178 7.97 -1.52 7.04
N ILE A 179 6.76 -1.73 6.52
CA ILE A 179 5.53 -1.68 7.32
C ILE A 179 5.20 -3.10 7.78
N VAL A 180 5.16 -3.29 9.09
CA VAL A 180 4.91 -4.56 9.76
C VAL A 180 3.60 -4.52 10.56
N GLU A 181 3.11 -5.67 11.03
CA GLU A 181 1.90 -5.69 11.86
C GLU A 181 2.17 -5.10 13.24
N THR A 182 3.26 -5.50 13.88
CA THR A 182 3.61 -5.10 15.25
C THR A 182 5.09 -4.71 15.38
N LEU A 183 5.45 -4.03 16.47
CA LEU A 183 6.84 -3.71 16.79
C LEU A 183 7.68 -4.96 17.07
N ASP A 184 7.06 -6.03 17.57
CA ASP A 184 7.74 -7.31 17.77
C ASP A 184 8.13 -7.96 16.42
N ASP A 185 7.26 -7.86 15.42
CA ASP A 185 7.59 -8.28 14.07
C ASP A 185 8.71 -7.43 13.47
N ALA A 186 8.74 -6.13 13.75
CA ALA A 186 9.84 -5.25 13.35
C ALA A 186 11.18 -5.73 13.95
N ARG A 187 11.23 -6.04 15.25
CA ARG A 187 12.44 -6.55 15.90
C ARG A 187 12.92 -7.87 15.30
N LYS A 188 12.00 -8.84 15.12
CA LYS A 188 12.33 -10.14 14.52
C LYS A 188 12.83 -9.99 13.09
N LEU A 189 12.20 -9.10 12.32
CA LEU A 189 12.56 -8.87 10.93
C LEU A 189 13.90 -8.13 10.82
N ASN A 190 14.13 -7.11 11.67
CA ASN A 190 15.40 -6.40 11.74
C ASN A 190 16.58 -7.35 12.03
N HIS A 191 16.40 -8.25 12.99
CA HIS A 191 17.40 -9.28 13.30
C HIS A 191 17.67 -10.22 12.11
N PHE A 192 16.62 -10.61 11.37
CA PHE A 192 16.76 -11.46 10.19
C PHE A 192 17.47 -10.75 9.03
N LEU A 193 17.16 -9.47 8.82
CA LEU A 193 17.67 -8.68 7.70
C LEU A 193 19.10 -8.23 7.93
N ASP A 194 19.57 -8.18 9.18
CA ASP A 194 20.86 -7.58 9.56
C ASP A 194 20.97 -6.15 9.03
N SER A 195 20.23 -5.23 9.65
CA SER A 195 20.08 -3.85 9.17
C SER A 195 21.40 -3.11 8.98
N ASN A 196 22.47 -3.50 9.70
CA ASN A 196 23.81 -2.91 9.58
C ASN A 196 24.47 -3.25 8.24
N HIS A 197 23.96 -4.25 7.50
CA HIS A 197 24.45 -4.62 6.18
C HIS A 197 24.02 -3.63 5.09
N PHE A 198 22.95 -2.88 5.31
CA PHE A 198 22.43 -1.95 4.32
C PHE A 198 23.11 -0.58 4.44
N LYS A 199 23.58 -0.05 3.30
CA LYS A 199 24.11 1.33 3.25
C LYS A 199 23.01 2.37 3.42
N THR A 200 21.80 2.05 2.96
CA THR A 200 20.62 2.88 3.08
C THR A 200 19.92 2.58 4.40
N PRO A 201 19.52 3.57 5.20
CA PRO A 201 18.82 3.37 6.46
C PRO A 201 17.57 2.51 6.28
N LEU A 202 17.41 1.48 7.14
CA LEU A 202 16.25 0.61 7.20
C LEU A 202 15.36 1.05 8.37
N LEU A 203 14.19 1.56 8.06
CA LEU A 203 13.22 2.09 9.01
C LEU A 203 11.97 1.20 9.04
N PHE A 204 11.26 1.20 10.15
CA PHE A 204 10.06 0.41 10.34
C PHE A 204 8.86 1.29 10.69
N SER A 205 7.68 0.90 10.24
CA SER A 205 6.41 1.43 10.69
C SER A 205 5.43 0.29 10.97
N THR A 206 4.31 0.57 11.61
CA THR A 206 3.33 -0.45 11.98
C THR A 206 1.95 -0.16 11.40
N ASP A 207 1.09 -1.19 11.35
CA ASP A 207 -0.32 -1.03 10.99
C ASP A 207 -1.05 -0.06 11.91
N ALA A 208 -0.66 0.01 13.18
CA ALA A 208 -1.23 0.94 14.14
C ALA A 208 -0.94 2.40 13.75
N SER A 209 0.28 2.68 13.30
CA SER A 209 0.66 4.01 12.79
C SER A 209 -0.13 4.39 11.55
N LEU A 210 -0.34 3.45 10.61
CA LEU A 210 -1.13 3.70 9.40
C LEU A 210 -2.62 3.96 9.66
N LYS A 211 -3.18 3.37 10.72
CA LYS A 211 -4.60 3.54 11.09
C LYS A 211 -4.88 4.88 11.72
N ASN A 212 -3.88 5.57 12.24
CA ASN A 212 -4.03 6.90 12.80
C ASN A 212 -3.95 7.95 11.68
N PRO A 213 -5.07 8.57 11.28
CA PRO A 213 -5.08 9.55 10.19
C PRO A 213 -4.35 10.86 10.54
N GLU A 214 -4.11 11.11 11.82
CA GLU A 214 -3.46 12.33 12.32
C GLU A 214 -1.93 12.22 12.26
N ILE A 215 -1.40 11.00 12.15
CA ILE A 215 0.05 10.77 12.12
C ILE A 215 0.46 10.41 10.69
N PRO A 216 1.15 11.30 9.96
CA PRO A 216 1.76 10.97 8.69
C PRO A 216 2.74 9.80 8.83
N LEU A 217 2.75 8.88 7.84
CA LEU A 217 3.63 7.71 7.85
C LEU A 217 5.10 8.07 8.12
N LEU A 218 5.58 9.16 7.52
CA LEU A 218 6.97 9.59 7.61
C LEU A 218 7.34 10.24 8.94
N LYS A 219 6.36 10.54 9.80
CA LYS A 219 6.57 11.13 11.12
C LYS A 219 6.56 10.13 12.27
N HIS A 220 6.39 8.84 12.00
CA HIS A 220 6.34 7.82 13.03
C HIS A 220 7.03 6.55 12.56
N LEU A 221 8.35 6.61 12.54
CA LEU A 221 9.23 5.56 12.09
C LEU A 221 10.12 5.07 13.22
N TYR A 222 10.50 3.82 13.16
CA TYR A 222 11.38 3.20 14.15
C TYR A 222 12.66 2.74 13.47
N GLN A 223 13.79 3.00 14.09
CA GLN A 223 15.09 2.46 13.73
C GLN A 223 15.63 1.61 14.87
N PHE A 224 16.33 0.54 14.53
CA PHE A 224 17.00 -0.31 15.50
C PHE A 224 18.51 -0.07 15.35
N ALA A 225 19.10 0.58 16.34
CA ALA A 225 20.55 0.77 16.46
C ALA A 225 21.03 0.06 17.71
N ASP A 226 22.02 -0.82 17.63
CA ASP A 226 22.68 -1.50 18.75
C ASP A 226 21.71 -2.11 19.80
N ARG A 227 20.62 -2.76 19.34
CA ARG A 227 19.52 -3.32 20.15
C ARG A 227 18.58 -2.30 20.79
N HIS A 228 18.80 -1.02 20.60
CA HIS A 228 17.87 0.03 21.01
C HIS A 228 16.93 0.37 19.85
N MET A 229 15.70 0.75 20.18
CA MET A 229 14.70 1.20 19.23
C MET A 229 14.51 2.69 19.43
N GLU A 230 14.73 3.46 18.38
CA GLU A 230 14.50 4.89 18.35
C GLU A 230 13.28 5.22 17.48
N CYS A 231 12.48 6.18 17.92
CA CYS A 231 11.40 6.73 17.12
C CYS A 231 11.94 7.95 16.36
N LEU A 232 11.78 7.95 15.05
CA LEU A 232 12.31 8.99 14.17
C LEU A 232 11.17 9.64 13.37
N GLU A 233 11.38 10.90 13.05
CA GLU A 233 10.63 11.62 12.05
C GLU A 233 11.55 11.90 10.85
N LEU A 234 11.12 11.52 9.65
CA LEU A 234 11.76 12.04 8.45
C LEU A 234 11.21 13.44 8.24
N SER A 235 11.98 14.43 8.67
CA SER A 235 11.63 15.83 8.44
C SER A 235 11.65 16.14 6.94
N ASP A 236 10.63 16.89 6.51
CA ASP A 236 10.58 17.51 5.18
C ASP A 236 11.57 18.70 5.09
N THR A 237 12.82 18.50 5.56
CA THR A 237 13.86 19.53 5.37
C THR A 237 14.26 19.68 3.93
#